data_9573916bdcedaaae267e5d86eda039a0
#
_entry.id   9573916bdcedaaae267e5d86eda039a0
#
_cell.length_a   1.000
_cell.length_b   1.000
_cell.length_c   1.000
_cell.angle_alpha   90.00
_cell.angle_beta   90.00
_cell.angle_gamma   90.00
#
_symmetry.space_group_name_H-M   'P 1'
#
loop_
_entity.id
_entity.type
_entity.pdbx_description
1 polymer ?
#
loop_
_entity_poly.entity_id
_entity_poly.type
_entity_poly.pdbx_seq_one_letter_code
_entity_poly.pdbx_strand_id
1 'polypeptide(L)'
;MSPGFAYAGVGLFLSGWVFTRGANMQKFHAKTAGAGAPFLGGAISMATVPGSGERLLCGGFWGLSRHVNYAGEITQAVALAVLATGAGGSPAAWLYPLYYVAIFLPRQVDDDAMMEQKYGAKVWRAYTKAVPWRILPGVY
;
A
#
# COMPACT_ATOMS: atom_id res chain seq x y z
N MET A 1 26.68 4.61 13.57
CA MET A 1 25.98 4.23 12.29
C MET A 1 26.81 4.76 11.12
N SER A 2 27.10 3.91 10.12
CA SER A 2 27.81 4.37 8.92
C SER A 2 26.89 5.25 8.04
N PRO A 3 27.49 6.23 7.28
CA PRO A 3 26.66 7.05 6.37
C PRO A 3 25.86 6.25 5.35
N GLY A 4 26.45 5.18 4.80
CA GLY A 4 25.75 4.30 3.84
C GLY A 4 24.53 3.63 4.45
N PHE A 5 24.60 3.18 5.69
CA PHE A 5 23.47 2.60 6.40
C PHE A 5 22.35 3.65 6.65
N ALA A 6 22.73 4.86 7.00
CA ALA A 6 21.78 5.95 7.17
C ALA A 6 21.04 6.28 5.87
N TYR A 7 21.76 6.40 4.76
CA TYR A 7 21.15 6.64 3.45
C TYR A 7 20.23 5.50 3.01
N ALA A 8 20.62 4.24 3.25
CA ALA A 8 19.77 3.09 2.95
C ALA A 8 18.47 3.12 3.77
N GLY A 9 18.54 3.43 5.05
CA GLY A 9 17.37 3.56 5.92
C GLY A 9 16.44 4.70 5.52
N VAL A 10 17.00 5.86 5.17
CA VAL A 10 16.23 7.00 4.64
C VAL A 10 15.59 6.65 3.31
N GLY A 11 16.32 5.97 2.39
CA GLY A 11 15.77 5.51 1.12
C GLY A 11 14.61 4.54 1.31
N LEU A 12 14.73 3.61 2.27
CA LEU A 12 13.66 2.68 2.63
C LEU A 12 12.42 3.43 3.18
N PHE A 13 12.63 4.41 4.04
CA PHE A 13 11.54 5.25 4.56
C PHE A 13 10.81 6.00 3.44
N LEU A 14 11.57 6.65 2.56
CA LEU A 14 11.01 7.41 1.44
C LEU A 14 10.26 6.51 0.45
N SER A 15 10.74 5.29 0.21
CA SER A 15 10.02 4.32 -0.63
C SER A 15 8.66 3.95 -0.02
N GLY A 16 8.61 3.65 1.28
CA GLY A 16 7.36 3.41 1.99
C GLY A 16 6.41 4.62 1.94
N TRP A 17 6.95 5.82 2.10
CA TRP A 17 6.17 7.06 1.98
C TRP A 17 5.57 7.24 0.58
N VAL A 18 6.33 6.95 -0.47
CA VAL A 18 5.84 7.01 -1.86
C VAL A 18 4.70 6.02 -2.07
N PHE A 19 4.80 4.79 -1.57
CA PHE A 19 3.73 3.80 -1.68
C PHE A 19 2.47 4.25 -0.93
N THR A 20 2.59 4.66 0.31
CA THR A 20 1.44 5.13 1.12
C THR A 20 0.81 6.37 0.50
N ARG A 21 1.62 7.40 0.26
CA ARG A 21 1.13 8.69 -0.23
C ARG A 21 0.64 8.60 -1.65
N GLY A 22 1.40 7.93 -2.54
CA GLY A 22 1.05 7.74 -3.94
C GLY A 22 -0.25 6.97 -4.12
N ALA A 23 -0.42 5.86 -3.41
CA ALA A 23 -1.65 5.07 -3.44
C ALA A 23 -2.87 5.88 -2.97
N ASN A 24 -2.74 6.59 -1.84
CA ASN A 24 -3.83 7.39 -1.31
C ASN A 24 -4.18 8.57 -2.22
N MET A 25 -3.18 9.23 -2.81
CA MET A 25 -3.40 10.31 -3.79
C MET A 25 -4.05 9.78 -5.08
N GLN A 26 -3.62 8.63 -5.60
CA GLN A 26 -4.25 7.99 -6.75
C GLN A 26 -5.74 7.70 -6.48
N LYS A 27 -6.06 7.14 -5.32
CA LYS A 27 -7.44 6.86 -4.91
C LYS A 27 -8.27 8.14 -4.73
N PHE A 28 -7.68 9.18 -4.16
CA PHE A 28 -8.32 10.49 -4.04
C PHE A 28 -8.60 11.10 -5.40
N HIS A 29 -7.61 11.08 -6.31
CA HIS A 29 -7.77 11.57 -7.68
C HIS A 29 -8.89 10.84 -8.43
N ALA A 30 -8.95 9.51 -8.34
CA ALA A 30 -10.03 8.72 -8.93
C ALA A 30 -11.42 9.11 -8.41
N LYS A 31 -11.52 9.48 -7.14
CA LYS A 31 -12.80 9.91 -6.52
C LYS A 31 -13.21 11.32 -6.92
N THR A 32 -12.27 12.22 -7.14
CA THR A 32 -12.54 13.66 -7.37
C THR A 32 -12.56 14.04 -8.83
N ALA A 33 -11.65 13.48 -9.64
CA ALA A 33 -11.52 13.77 -11.07
C ALA A 33 -12.03 12.64 -11.97
N GLY A 34 -12.33 11.46 -11.40
CA GLY A 34 -12.70 10.24 -12.12
C GLY A 34 -11.49 9.39 -12.53
N ALA A 35 -11.70 8.08 -12.66
CA ALA A 35 -10.65 7.15 -13.08
C ALA A 35 -10.20 7.35 -14.54
N GLY A 36 -11.02 7.98 -15.37
CA GLY A 36 -10.65 8.36 -16.75
C GLY A 36 -9.69 9.54 -16.84
N ALA A 37 -9.53 10.33 -15.76
CA ALA A 37 -8.60 11.45 -15.74
C ALA A 37 -7.16 10.96 -15.52
N PRO A 38 -6.16 11.49 -16.29
CA PRO A 38 -4.78 11.07 -16.14
C PRO A 38 -4.20 11.46 -14.80
N PHE A 39 -3.59 10.51 -14.08
CA PHE A 39 -2.91 10.76 -12.83
C PHE A 39 -1.40 10.93 -13.07
N LEU A 40 -0.81 11.99 -12.51
CA LEU A 40 0.58 12.40 -12.73
C LEU A 40 0.93 12.47 -14.24
N GLY A 41 0.10 13.19 -15.01
CA GLY A 41 0.30 13.34 -16.45
C GLY A 41 0.15 12.05 -17.27
N GLY A 42 -0.52 11.03 -16.70
CA GLY A 42 -0.69 9.71 -17.33
C GLY A 42 0.43 8.72 -17.04
N ALA A 43 1.42 9.09 -16.21
CA ALA A 43 2.53 8.20 -15.85
C ALA A 43 2.07 7.00 -14.97
N ILE A 44 0.96 7.16 -14.26
CA ILE A 44 0.39 6.11 -13.38
C ILE A 44 -0.94 5.63 -13.96
N SER A 45 -1.04 4.33 -14.20
CA SER A 45 -2.26 3.69 -14.72
C SER A 45 -3.44 3.89 -13.77
N MET A 46 -4.58 4.33 -14.32
CA MET A 46 -5.85 4.48 -13.62
C MET A 46 -6.83 3.36 -13.96
N ALA A 47 -6.34 2.19 -14.40
CA ALA A 47 -7.17 1.05 -14.75
C ALA A 47 -8.08 0.62 -13.59
N THR A 48 -9.33 0.28 -13.93
CA THR A 48 -10.35 -0.15 -12.98
C THR A 48 -10.91 -1.51 -13.36
N VAL A 49 -11.49 -2.20 -12.38
CA VAL A 49 -12.13 -3.49 -12.60
C VAL A 49 -13.46 -3.28 -13.33
N PRO A 50 -13.72 -4.01 -14.45
CA PRO A 50 -14.99 -3.96 -15.14
C PRO A 50 -16.17 -4.28 -14.22
N GLY A 51 -17.24 -3.50 -14.32
CA GLY A 51 -18.44 -3.65 -13.47
C GLY A 51 -18.35 -2.99 -12.11
N SER A 52 -17.22 -2.36 -11.76
CA SER A 52 -17.07 -1.61 -10.50
C SER A 52 -17.59 -0.18 -10.54
N GLY A 53 -18.12 0.29 -11.70
CA GLY A 53 -18.47 1.70 -11.92
C GLY A 53 -17.26 2.62 -11.83
N GLU A 54 -16.11 2.18 -12.32
CA GLU A 54 -14.82 2.90 -12.29
C GLU A 54 -14.32 3.27 -10.88
N ARG A 55 -14.76 2.54 -9.86
CA ARG A 55 -14.44 2.85 -8.46
C ARG A 55 -13.35 1.97 -7.86
N LEU A 56 -13.11 0.78 -8.44
CA LEU A 56 -12.16 -0.19 -7.93
C LEU A 56 -10.91 -0.21 -8.80
N LEU A 57 -9.89 0.54 -8.39
CA LEU A 57 -8.61 0.64 -9.09
C LEU A 57 -7.85 -0.68 -9.06
N CYS A 58 -7.35 -1.13 -10.20
CA CYS A 58 -6.47 -2.29 -10.36
C CYS A 58 -5.19 -1.98 -11.13
N GLY A 59 -4.90 -0.70 -11.37
CA GLY A 59 -3.69 -0.20 -12.01
C GLY A 59 -2.87 0.72 -11.11
N GLY A 60 -1.66 1.06 -11.55
CA GLY A 60 -0.76 1.93 -10.80
C GLY A 60 -0.37 1.33 -9.44
N PHE A 61 -0.41 2.12 -8.37
CA PHE A 61 -0.12 1.64 -7.02
C PHE A 61 -1.07 0.51 -6.60
N TRP A 62 -2.36 0.64 -6.89
CA TRP A 62 -3.39 -0.35 -6.54
C TRP A 62 -3.36 -1.61 -7.40
N GLY A 63 -2.53 -1.64 -8.45
CA GLY A 63 -2.23 -2.84 -9.21
C GLY A 63 -1.13 -3.71 -8.59
N LEU A 64 -0.35 -3.17 -7.64
CA LEU A 64 0.73 -3.89 -6.96
C LEU A 64 0.20 -4.83 -5.89
N SER A 65 -0.67 -4.33 -5.04
CA SER A 65 -1.40 -5.11 -4.03
C SER A 65 -2.68 -4.40 -3.61
N ARG A 66 -3.62 -5.15 -3.03
CA ARG A 66 -4.92 -4.60 -2.59
C ARG A 66 -4.81 -3.62 -1.43
N HIS A 67 -3.74 -3.74 -0.64
CA HIS A 67 -3.45 -2.89 0.52
C HIS A 67 -2.01 -2.34 0.46
N VAL A 68 -1.63 -1.81 -0.71
CA VAL A 68 -0.29 -1.25 -0.96
C VAL A 68 0.04 -0.09 -0.01
N ASN A 69 -0.95 0.67 0.42
CA ASN A 69 -0.77 1.71 1.43
C ASN A 69 -0.36 1.12 2.80
N TYR A 70 -0.88 -0.06 3.20
CA TYR A 70 -0.43 -0.76 4.42
C TYR A 70 1.01 -1.25 4.28
N ALA A 71 1.38 -1.79 3.11
CA ALA A 71 2.77 -2.14 2.82
C ALA A 71 3.69 -0.92 2.99
N GLY A 72 3.29 0.25 2.50
CA GLY A 72 4.03 1.49 2.65
C GLY A 72 4.21 1.91 4.11
N GLU A 73 3.14 1.84 4.94
CA GLU A 73 3.19 2.15 6.37
C GLU A 73 4.12 1.19 7.14
N ILE A 74 4.01 -0.10 6.89
CA ILE A 74 4.89 -1.11 7.50
C ILE A 74 6.35 -0.86 7.10
N THR A 75 6.60 -0.55 5.83
CA THR A 75 7.95 -0.26 5.32
C THR A 75 8.55 0.97 6.01
N GLN A 76 7.78 2.04 6.20
CA GLN A 76 8.23 3.23 6.94
C GLN A 76 8.55 2.88 8.42
N ALA A 77 7.68 2.11 9.07
CA ALA A 77 7.89 1.70 10.45
C ALA A 77 9.15 0.83 10.61
N VAL A 78 9.38 -0.12 9.68
CA VAL A 78 10.61 -0.93 9.63
C VAL A 78 11.84 -0.04 9.42
N ALA A 79 11.78 0.92 8.50
CA ALA A 79 12.89 1.84 8.24
C ALA A 79 13.28 2.63 9.50
N LEU A 80 12.29 3.11 10.25
CA LEU A 80 12.53 3.83 11.51
C LEU A 80 13.15 2.92 12.58
N ALA A 81 12.69 1.67 12.71
CA ALA A 81 13.27 0.71 13.64
C ALA A 81 14.72 0.35 13.29
N VAL A 82 14.99 0.15 11.99
CA VAL A 82 16.35 -0.09 11.46
C VAL A 82 17.28 1.10 11.77
N LEU A 83 16.83 2.32 11.48
CA LEU A 83 17.63 3.53 11.74
C LEU A 83 17.87 3.72 13.24
N ALA A 84 16.85 3.54 14.08
CA ALA A 84 16.98 3.67 15.52
C ALA A 84 17.97 2.68 16.10
N THR A 85 17.87 1.39 15.76
CA THR A 85 18.77 0.35 16.26
C THR A 85 20.17 0.48 15.67
N GLY A 86 20.32 0.87 14.40
CA GLY A 86 21.60 1.13 13.77
C GLY A 86 22.33 2.35 14.33
N ALA A 87 21.62 3.28 14.95
CA ALA A 87 22.19 4.40 15.70
C ALA A 87 22.54 4.07 17.16
N GLY A 88 22.43 2.81 17.58
CA GLY A 88 22.66 2.37 18.96
C GLY A 88 21.45 2.52 19.88
N GLY A 89 20.27 2.72 19.32
CA GLY A 89 19.01 2.76 20.06
C GLY A 89 18.53 1.38 20.55
N SER A 90 17.50 1.40 21.39
CA SER A 90 16.94 0.19 21.98
C SER A 90 16.28 -0.73 20.93
N PRO A 91 16.44 -2.07 21.05
CA PRO A 91 15.65 -3.04 20.28
C PRO A 91 14.14 -2.86 20.41
N ALA A 92 13.66 -2.18 21.44
CA ALA A 92 12.25 -1.83 21.60
C ALA A 92 11.68 -1.00 20.45
N ALA A 93 12.53 -0.36 19.63
CA ALA A 93 12.11 0.32 18.39
C ALA A 93 11.35 -0.62 17.42
N TRP A 94 11.60 -1.95 17.47
CA TRP A 94 10.91 -2.95 16.66
C TRP A 94 9.47 -3.20 17.09
N LEU A 95 9.05 -2.76 18.28
CA LEU A 95 7.64 -2.80 18.68
C LEU A 95 6.76 -1.95 17.76
N TYR A 96 7.33 -0.89 17.15
CA TYR A 96 6.60 -0.02 16.24
C TYR A 96 6.16 -0.72 14.94
N PRO A 97 7.04 -1.34 14.13
CA PRO A 97 6.58 -2.12 12.98
C PRO A 97 5.73 -3.33 13.37
N LEU A 98 6.00 -4.00 14.50
CA LEU A 98 5.15 -5.10 14.98
C LEU A 98 3.72 -4.64 15.28
N TYR A 99 3.56 -3.45 15.86
CA TYR A 99 2.26 -2.83 16.08
C TYR A 99 1.49 -2.61 14.77
N TYR A 100 2.15 -2.09 13.72
CA TYR A 100 1.52 -1.92 12.41
C TYR A 100 1.10 -3.25 11.78
N VAL A 101 1.94 -4.27 11.86
CA VAL A 101 1.61 -5.62 11.37
C VAL A 101 0.40 -6.18 12.13
N ALA A 102 0.40 -6.05 13.47
CA ALA A 102 -0.70 -6.53 14.31
C ALA A 102 -2.04 -5.86 14.01
N ILE A 103 -2.03 -4.57 13.61
CA ILE A 103 -3.25 -3.85 13.22
C ILE A 103 -3.66 -4.19 11.79
N PHE A 104 -2.74 -4.19 10.84
CA PHE A 104 -3.10 -4.29 9.42
C PHE A 104 -3.42 -5.71 8.96
N LEU A 105 -2.87 -6.75 9.61
CA LEU A 105 -3.19 -8.14 9.24
C LEU A 105 -4.69 -8.48 9.45
N PRO A 106 -5.32 -8.22 10.59
CA PRO A 106 -6.76 -8.42 10.73
C PRO A 106 -7.56 -7.43 9.88
N ARG A 107 -7.16 -6.15 9.88
CA ARG A 107 -7.89 -5.09 9.18
C ARG A 107 -8.02 -5.34 7.68
N GLN A 108 -6.98 -5.85 7.01
CA GLN A 108 -7.07 -6.14 5.57
C GLN A 108 -8.08 -7.25 5.23
N VAL A 109 -8.33 -8.17 6.17
CA VAL A 109 -9.37 -9.20 6.00
C VAL A 109 -10.76 -8.58 6.07
N ASP A 110 -10.97 -7.69 7.05
CA ASP A 110 -12.24 -6.96 7.20
C ASP A 110 -12.51 -6.03 6.01
N ASP A 111 -11.47 -5.33 5.54
CA ASP A 111 -11.56 -4.45 4.36
C ASP A 111 -11.91 -5.26 3.10
N ASP A 112 -11.29 -6.43 2.88
CA ASP A 112 -11.59 -7.32 1.77
C ASP A 112 -13.06 -7.78 1.82
N ALA A 113 -13.55 -8.18 3.00
CA ALA A 113 -14.95 -8.61 3.20
C ALA A 113 -15.94 -7.46 2.93
N MET A 114 -15.66 -6.26 3.43
CA MET A 114 -16.48 -5.08 3.15
C MET A 114 -16.52 -4.73 1.65
N MET A 115 -15.38 -4.86 0.97
CA MET A 115 -15.29 -4.57 -0.46
C MET A 115 -16.06 -5.61 -1.29
N GLU A 116 -16.01 -6.89 -0.91
CA GLU A 116 -16.81 -7.94 -1.56
C GLU A 116 -18.32 -7.69 -1.39
N GLN A 117 -18.75 -7.32 -0.19
CA GLN A 117 -20.15 -6.94 0.04
C GLN A 117 -20.58 -5.72 -0.79
N LYS A 118 -19.70 -4.72 -0.91
CA LYS A 118 -19.99 -3.47 -1.63
C LYS A 118 -20.09 -3.64 -3.13
N TYR A 119 -19.19 -4.41 -3.74
CA TYR A 119 -19.09 -4.56 -5.21
C TYR A 119 -19.72 -5.85 -5.73
N GLY A 120 -20.02 -6.79 -4.86
CA GLY A 120 -20.56 -8.10 -5.19
C GLY A 120 -19.47 -9.12 -5.57
N ALA A 121 -19.76 -10.39 -5.33
CA ALA A 121 -18.81 -11.49 -5.49
C ALA A 121 -18.23 -11.63 -6.91
N LYS A 122 -18.97 -11.27 -7.96
CA LYS A 122 -18.48 -11.32 -9.34
C LYS A 122 -17.36 -10.31 -9.59
N VAL A 123 -17.59 -9.05 -9.21
CA VAL A 123 -16.61 -7.96 -9.36
C VAL A 123 -15.41 -8.20 -8.45
N TRP A 124 -15.65 -8.66 -7.22
CA TRP A 124 -14.60 -8.98 -6.26
C TRP A 124 -13.66 -10.07 -6.76
N ARG A 125 -14.20 -11.17 -7.33
CA ARG A 125 -13.36 -12.22 -7.94
C ARG A 125 -12.54 -11.70 -9.12
N ALA A 126 -13.10 -10.83 -9.96
CA ALA A 126 -12.35 -10.20 -11.05
C ALA A 126 -11.21 -9.33 -10.50
N TYR A 127 -11.45 -8.58 -9.42
CA TYR A 127 -10.44 -7.77 -8.75
C TYR A 127 -9.31 -8.62 -8.15
N THR A 128 -9.64 -9.64 -7.36
CA THR A 128 -8.65 -10.51 -6.72
C THR A 128 -7.83 -11.31 -7.72
N LYS A 129 -8.38 -11.59 -8.92
CA LYS A 129 -7.63 -12.16 -10.04
C LYS A 129 -6.66 -11.17 -10.66
N ALA A 130 -7.08 -9.90 -10.82
CA ALA A 130 -6.24 -8.84 -11.37
C ALA A 130 -5.14 -8.39 -10.39
N VAL A 131 -5.47 -8.36 -9.09
CA VAL A 131 -4.56 -7.95 -8.01
C VAL A 131 -4.54 -9.04 -6.93
N PRO A 132 -3.77 -10.12 -7.13
CA PRO A 132 -3.80 -11.29 -6.26
C PRO A 132 -3.19 -11.04 -4.87
N TRP A 133 -2.21 -10.14 -4.79
CA TRP A 133 -1.48 -9.87 -3.57
C TRP A 133 -2.28 -8.98 -2.61
N ARG A 134 -2.26 -9.33 -1.33
CA ARG A 134 -2.98 -8.58 -0.30
C ARG A 134 -2.20 -7.35 0.15
N ILE A 135 -1.00 -7.55 0.69
CA ILE A 135 -0.14 -6.47 1.22
C ILE A 135 1.17 -6.42 0.46
N LEU A 136 1.96 -7.51 0.47
CA LEU A 136 3.29 -7.56 -0.12
C LEU A 136 3.25 -8.26 -1.48
N PRO A 137 3.54 -7.56 -2.59
CA PRO A 137 3.60 -8.16 -3.91
C PRO A 137 4.58 -9.34 -3.95
N GLY A 138 4.13 -10.48 -4.50
CA GLY A 138 4.93 -11.69 -4.61
C GLY A 138 5.02 -12.55 -3.34
N VAL A 139 4.47 -12.10 -2.20
CA VAL A 139 4.58 -12.78 -0.91
C VAL A 139 3.21 -13.06 -0.28
N TYR A 140 2.40 -12.04 -0.11
CA TYR A 140 1.12 -12.13 0.60
C TYR A 140 0.05 -11.23 0.04
#